data_d2a5ca9f9ebf4f7de9c142e3bb339f7f
#
_entry.id   d2a5ca9f9ebf4f7de9c142e3bb339f7f
#
_cell.length_a   1.000
_cell.length_b   1.000
_cell.length_c   1.000
_cell.angle_alpha   90.00
_cell.angle_beta   90.00
_cell.angle_gamma   90.00
#
_symmetry.space_group_name_H-M   'P 1'
#
loop_
_entity.id
_entity.type
_entity.pdbx_description
1 polymer ?
#
loop_
_entity_poly.entity_id
_entity_poly.type
_entity_poly.pdbx_seq_one_letter_code
_entity_poly.pdbx_strand_id
1 'polypeptide(L)'
;EHKRNSAMSRYLYDITNPNVAYNWLYEALKMKQGDLIDAYCLECHKDVNAFYEKYRIVMDSIDIEKLEIAAFHVTTCVDDCNEIKLYGLHNLQWVLENDTQLRRFLKQNYISFDIDNKCVYVGENVYDIDYDKYKDLDVLSRRKNQLHKIYFDYQVNAFFFCRDIYQYSTIHEAPEFLFTLSSLNEETTGIDTKWKEICKPYVVKYKGTISDYAYFSFYGNKTEFEEDRSNNWIKLRRWLISYAIDCAF
;
A
#
# COMPACT_ATOMS: atom_id res chain seq x y z
N GLU A 1 3.38 -5.25 36.99
CA GLU A 1 3.63 -5.80 35.63
C GLU A 1 2.99 -5.00 34.48
N HIS A 2 2.65 -3.72 34.64
CA HIS A 2 1.98 -2.92 33.59
C HIS A 2 2.82 -1.74 33.07
N LYS A 3 4.15 -1.72 33.27
CA LYS A 3 4.99 -0.58 32.85
C LYS A 3 5.86 -0.78 31.61
N ARG A 4 5.71 -1.86 30.84
CA ARG A 4 6.55 -2.10 29.64
C ARG A 4 5.96 -1.70 28.30
N ASN A 5 4.67 -1.32 28.22
CA ASN A 5 4.03 -1.05 26.91
C ASN A 5 3.98 0.43 26.50
N SER A 6 4.37 1.38 27.35
CA SER A 6 4.23 2.81 27.02
C SER A 6 5.39 3.41 26.21
N ALA A 7 6.54 2.73 26.15
CA ALA A 7 7.70 3.25 25.40
C ALA A 7 7.68 2.87 23.89
N MET A 8 6.92 1.84 23.52
CA MET A 8 6.82 1.41 22.12
C MET A 8 5.82 2.23 21.30
N SER A 9 4.80 2.83 21.93
CA SER A 9 3.76 3.59 21.22
C SER A 9 4.24 4.91 20.63
N ARG A 10 5.33 5.48 21.15
CA ARG A 10 5.85 6.79 20.70
C ARG A 10 6.46 6.79 19.30
N TYR A 11 6.76 5.65 18.75
CA TYR A 11 7.39 5.53 17.43
C TYR A 11 6.49 4.90 16.38
N LEU A 12 5.29 4.46 16.74
CA LEU A 12 4.34 3.91 15.78
C LEU A 12 3.37 4.99 15.31
N TYR A 13 3.51 5.40 14.05
CA TYR A 13 2.52 6.20 13.36
C TYR A 13 1.39 5.27 12.88
N ASP A 14 0.23 5.38 13.52
CA ASP A 14 -0.94 4.58 13.19
C ASP A 14 -2.15 5.50 13.05
N ILE A 15 -2.69 5.60 11.84
CA ILE A 15 -3.90 6.35 11.53
C ILE A 15 -4.96 5.46 10.89
N THR A 16 -4.91 4.16 11.16
CA THR A 16 -5.85 3.21 10.56
C THR A 16 -7.29 3.35 11.04
N ASN A 17 -7.51 4.10 12.11
CA ASN A 17 -8.84 4.56 12.54
C ASN A 17 -8.76 5.90 13.31
N PRO A 18 -9.87 6.65 13.42
CA PRO A 18 -9.90 7.99 14.01
C PRO A 18 -9.38 8.05 15.45
N ASN A 19 -9.76 7.10 16.31
CA ASN A 19 -9.34 7.11 17.71
C ASN A 19 -7.83 6.91 17.85
N VAL A 20 -7.24 6.04 17.05
CA VAL A 20 -5.81 5.77 17.06
C VAL A 20 -5.04 6.97 16.51
N ALA A 21 -5.54 7.60 15.43
CA ALA A 21 -4.97 8.84 14.89
C ALA A 21 -5.00 9.98 15.91
N TYR A 22 -6.12 10.15 16.61
CA TYR A 22 -6.25 11.13 17.66
C TYR A 22 -5.25 10.89 18.81
N ASN A 23 -5.13 9.65 19.25
CA ASN A 23 -4.18 9.26 20.30
C ASN A 23 -2.73 9.52 19.86
N TRP A 24 -2.38 9.18 18.64
CA TRP A 24 -1.06 9.46 18.10
C TRP A 24 -0.75 10.97 18.09
N LEU A 25 -1.71 11.79 17.64
CA LEU A 25 -1.54 13.25 17.55
C LEU A 25 -1.24 13.87 18.92
N TYR A 26 -2.06 13.62 19.94
CA TYR A 26 -1.85 14.26 21.24
C TYR A 26 -0.54 13.80 21.91
N GLU A 27 -0.13 12.55 21.71
CA GLU A 27 1.15 12.04 22.19
C GLU A 27 2.33 12.67 21.45
N ALA A 28 2.27 12.72 20.12
CA ALA A 28 3.31 13.28 19.27
C ALA A 28 3.48 14.80 19.53
N LEU A 29 2.37 15.50 19.73
CA LEU A 29 2.36 16.95 20.01
C LEU A 29 2.59 17.28 21.49
N LYS A 30 2.68 16.26 22.36
CA LYS A 30 2.83 16.41 23.81
C LYS A 30 1.70 17.24 24.45
N MET A 31 0.51 17.11 23.92
CA MET A 31 -0.70 17.78 24.39
C MET A 31 -1.46 16.91 25.40
N LYS A 32 -2.35 17.52 26.17
CA LYS A 32 -3.40 16.77 26.86
C LYS A 32 -4.54 16.47 25.89
N GLN A 33 -5.28 15.42 26.17
CA GLN A 33 -6.31 14.93 25.26
C GLN A 33 -7.39 15.98 24.89
N GLY A 34 -7.85 16.78 25.84
CA GLY A 34 -8.82 17.85 25.58
C GLY A 34 -8.22 19.04 24.82
N ASP A 35 -6.97 19.36 25.10
CA ASP A 35 -6.30 20.53 24.52
C ASP A 35 -6.14 20.43 23.00
N LEU A 36 -6.04 19.21 22.45
CA LEU A 36 -5.93 19.01 21.01
C LEU A 36 -7.23 19.41 20.27
N ILE A 37 -8.40 19.08 20.83
CA ILE A 37 -9.69 19.49 20.25
C ILE A 37 -9.81 21.02 20.28
N ASP A 38 -9.54 21.64 21.42
CA ASP A 38 -9.61 23.09 21.56
C ASP A 38 -8.64 23.78 20.61
N ALA A 39 -7.40 23.32 20.54
CA ALA A 39 -6.38 23.86 19.67
C ALA A 39 -6.76 23.77 18.18
N TYR A 40 -7.24 22.63 17.72
CA TYR A 40 -7.60 22.46 16.32
C TYR A 40 -8.96 23.08 15.97
N CYS A 41 -9.99 22.77 16.73
CA CYS A 41 -11.35 23.18 16.37
C CYS A 41 -11.67 24.63 16.74
N LEU A 42 -11.24 25.09 17.93
CA LEU A 42 -11.61 26.42 18.43
C LEU A 42 -10.56 27.47 18.08
N GLU A 43 -9.28 27.21 18.32
CA GLU A 43 -8.23 28.21 18.14
C GLU A 43 -7.77 28.33 16.69
N CYS A 44 -7.68 27.21 15.97
CA CYS A 44 -7.27 27.17 14.57
C CYS A 44 -8.44 27.00 13.58
N HIS A 45 -9.69 27.01 14.07
CA HIS A 45 -10.91 26.97 13.23
C HIS A 45 -10.91 25.83 12.20
N LYS A 46 -10.33 24.69 12.55
CA LYS A 46 -10.13 23.50 11.67
C LYS A 46 -9.25 23.78 10.45
N ASP A 47 -8.42 24.80 10.51
CA ASP A 47 -7.40 25.08 9.48
C ASP A 47 -6.10 24.33 9.83
N VAL A 48 -5.78 23.32 9.03
CA VAL A 48 -4.57 22.48 9.19
C VAL A 48 -3.29 23.32 9.08
N ASN A 49 -3.27 24.32 8.20
CA ASN A 49 -2.09 25.18 8.04
C ASN A 49 -1.90 26.08 9.25
N ALA A 50 -2.97 26.71 9.75
CA ALA A 50 -2.92 27.52 10.97
C ALA A 50 -2.48 26.68 12.18
N PHE A 51 -2.99 25.45 12.28
CA PHE A 51 -2.60 24.51 13.31
C PHE A 51 -1.12 24.13 13.19
N TYR A 52 -0.64 23.81 11.98
CA TYR A 52 0.77 23.51 11.74
C TYR A 52 1.68 24.66 12.14
N GLU A 53 1.39 25.89 11.70
CA GLU A 53 2.22 27.06 12.02
C GLU A 53 2.25 27.36 13.52
N LYS A 54 1.12 27.18 14.23
CA LYS A 54 1.04 27.41 15.66
C LYS A 54 1.87 26.40 16.48
N TYR A 55 1.89 25.13 16.07
CA TYR A 55 2.59 24.07 16.77
C TYR A 55 3.87 23.59 16.08
N ARG A 56 4.37 24.37 15.15
CA ARG A 56 5.50 24.05 14.29
C ARG A 56 6.73 23.54 15.02
N ILE A 57 7.13 24.19 16.14
CA ILE A 57 8.32 23.79 16.90
C ILE A 57 8.20 22.35 17.43
N VAL A 58 7.02 21.97 17.93
CA VAL A 58 6.80 20.62 18.42
C VAL A 58 6.72 19.64 17.27
N MET A 59 6.03 20.00 16.19
CA MET A 59 5.90 19.17 15.00
C MET A 59 7.25 18.93 14.33
N ASP A 60 8.09 19.95 14.22
CA ASP A 60 9.43 19.84 13.63
C ASP A 60 10.38 18.99 14.49
N SER A 61 10.08 18.81 15.78
CA SER A 61 10.85 17.93 16.67
C SER A 61 10.51 16.44 16.53
N ILE A 62 9.48 16.08 15.78
CA ILE A 62 9.11 14.67 15.55
C ILE A 62 10.17 14.04 14.64
N ASP A 63 10.86 13.04 15.16
CA ASP A 63 11.87 12.29 14.40
C ASP A 63 11.19 11.22 13.53
N ILE A 64 10.84 11.62 12.31
CA ILE A 64 10.13 10.74 11.38
C ILE A 64 10.99 9.60 10.84
N GLU A 65 12.32 9.70 10.88
CA GLU A 65 13.22 8.61 10.48
C GLU A 65 13.09 7.39 11.41
N LYS A 66 12.68 7.64 12.66
CA LYS A 66 12.45 6.58 13.66
C LYS A 66 11.01 6.09 13.74
N LEU A 67 10.10 6.64 12.94
CA LEU A 67 8.73 6.18 12.93
C LEU A 67 8.62 4.82 12.23
N GLU A 68 7.92 3.91 12.86
CA GLU A 68 7.28 2.78 12.20
C GLU A 68 5.88 3.24 11.77
N ILE A 69 5.53 3.02 10.52
CA ILE A 69 4.23 3.40 9.96
C ILE A 69 3.36 2.17 9.85
N ALA A 70 2.19 2.20 10.49
CA ALA A 70 1.17 1.18 10.29
C ALA A 70 0.39 1.48 9.00
N ALA A 71 0.20 0.45 8.22
CA ALA A 71 -0.62 0.48 7.02
C ALA A 71 -1.40 -0.84 6.90
N PHE A 72 -2.38 -0.88 6.02
CA PHE A 72 -3.06 -2.11 5.70
C PHE A 72 -3.15 -2.33 4.20
N HIS A 73 -3.09 -3.61 3.82
CA HIS A 73 -3.24 -4.09 2.46
C HIS A 73 -4.49 -4.95 2.37
N VAL A 74 -5.28 -4.75 1.32
CA VAL A 74 -6.42 -5.61 1.01
C VAL A 74 -5.95 -6.67 0.03
N THR A 75 -6.21 -7.92 0.36
CA THR A 75 -5.82 -9.05 -0.47
C THR A 75 -6.84 -10.17 -0.38
N THR A 76 -6.67 -11.17 -1.23
CA THR A 76 -7.46 -12.39 -1.19
C THR A 76 -6.55 -13.60 -1.04
N CYS A 77 -6.96 -14.54 -0.19
CA CYS A 77 -6.20 -15.76 0.07
C CYS A 77 -7.10 -16.99 0.04
N VAL A 78 -6.53 -18.14 -0.30
CA VAL A 78 -7.23 -19.44 -0.29
C VAL A 78 -6.91 -20.28 0.94
N ASP A 79 -5.93 -19.88 1.76
CA ASP A 79 -5.39 -20.63 2.91
C ASP A 79 -5.50 -19.90 4.25
N ASP A 80 -6.46 -19.00 4.38
CA ASP A 80 -6.62 -18.15 5.57
C ASP A 80 -5.37 -17.32 5.90
N CYS A 81 -4.68 -16.81 4.87
CA CYS A 81 -3.45 -16.02 4.95
C CYS A 81 -2.26 -16.74 5.60
N ASN A 82 -2.22 -18.06 5.63
CA ASN A 82 -1.08 -18.77 6.22
C ASN A 82 0.22 -18.52 5.46
N GLU A 83 0.16 -18.40 4.14
CA GLU A 83 1.32 -18.03 3.32
C GLU A 83 1.85 -16.64 3.69
N ILE A 84 0.96 -15.65 3.84
CA ILE A 84 1.34 -14.29 4.26
C ILE A 84 1.89 -14.28 5.70
N LYS A 85 1.35 -15.10 6.60
CA LYS A 85 1.86 -15.23 7.97
C LYS A 85 3.26 -15.85 8.00
N LEU A 86 3.55 -16.75 7.08
CA LEU A 86 4.82 -17.46 7.02
C LEU A 86 5.92 -16.64 6.33
N TYR A 87 5.62 -16.01 5.21
CA TYR A 87 6.60 -15.34 4.37
C TYR A 87 6.50 -13.81 4.40
N GLY A 88 5.43 -13.24 4.95
CA GLY A 88 5.13 -11.81 4.88
C GLY A 88 4.39 -11.41 3.61
N LEU A 89 4.15 -10.10 3.47
CA LEU A 89 3.64 -9.51 2.23
C LEU A 89 4.79 -9.31 1.25
N HIS A 90 4.64 -9.85 0.06
CA HIS A 90 5.60 -9.73 -1.02
C HIS A 90 4.97 -9.03 -2.24
N ASN A 91 5.82 -8.44 -3.08
CA ASN A 91 5.40 -7.86 -4.34
C ASN A 91 4.96 -8.93 -5.34
N LEU A 92 4.25 -8.51 -6.39
CA LEU A 92 3.66 -9.42 -7.36
C LEU A 92 4.72 -10.28 -8.11
N GLN A 93 5.89 -9.71 -8.41
CA GLN A 93 6.97 -10.47 -9.07
C GLN A 93 7.40 -11.65 -8.21
N TRP A 94 7.72 -11.40 -6.94
CA TRP A 94 8.08 -12.47 -6.00
C TRP A 94 6.98 -13.54 -5.89
N VAL A 95 5.71 -13.11 -5.82
CA VAL A 95 4.57 -14.02 -5.74
C VAL A 95 4.46 -14.93 -6.96
N LEU A 96 4.77 -14.42 -8.15
CA LEU A 96 4.72 -15.20 -9.39
C LEU A 96 5.93 -16.11 -9.60
N GLU A 97 7.08 -15.80 -8.97
CA GLU A 97 8.32 -16.59 -9.09
C GLU A 97 8.44 -17.69 -8.06
N ASN A 98 7.83 -17.50 -6.88
CA ASN A 98 7.96 -18.44 -5.77
C ASN A 98 6.76 -19.42 -5.70
N ASP A 99 6.86 -20.46 -4.85
CA ASP A 99 5.79 -21.45 -4.71
C ASP A 99 4.65 -20.92 -3.84
N THR A 100 3.86 -20.01 -4.39
CA THR A 100 2.73 -19.36 -3.76
C THR A 100 1.39 -19.96 -4.21
N GLN A 101 0.32 -19.69 -3.46
CA GLN A 101 -1.04 -20.10 -3.81
C GLN A 101 -1.45 -19.56 -5.17
N LEU A 102 -1.16 -18.27 -5.43
CA LEU A 102 -1.50 -17.64 -6.69
C LEU A 102 -0.75 -18.28 -7.86
N ARG A 103 0.55 -18.54 -7.70
CA ARG A 103 1.32 -19.24 -8.73
C ARG A 103 0.81 -20.66 -8.98
N ARG A 104 0.50 -21.42 -7.92
CA ARG A 104 -0.07 -22.78 -8.06
C ARG A 104 -1.42 -22.75 -8.77
N PHE A 105 -2.29 -21.81 -8.42
CA PHE A 105 -3.58 -21.60 -9.09
C PHE A 105 -3.41 -21.29 -10.58
N LEU A 106 -2.50 -20.39 -10.92
CA LEU A 106 -2.20 -20.06 -12.32
C LEU A 106 -1.71 -21.30 -13.08
N LYS A 107 -0.76 -22.05 -12.53
CA LYS A 107 -0.24 -23.29 -13.14
C LYS A 107 -1.32 -24.35 -13.33
N GLN A 108 -2.27 -24.49 -12.40
CA GLN A 108 -3.41 -25.40 -12.56
C GLN A 108 -4.34 -24.98 -13.71
N ASN A 109 -4.32 -23.71 -14.09
CA ASN A 109 -5.02 -23.18 -15.25
C ASN A 109 -4.11 -23.01 -16.49
N TYR A 110 -2.98 -23.73 -16.54
CA TYR A 110 -2.00 -23.70 -17.63
C TYR A 110 -1.40 -22.32 -17.91
N ILE A 111 -1.28 -21.48 -16.88
CA ILE A 111 -0.71 -20.14 -16.97
C ILE A 111 0.57 -20.09 -16.13
N SER A 112 1.66 -19.57 -16.71
CA SER A 112 2.90 -19.32 -15.98
C SER A 112 3.61 -18.07 -16.50
N PHE A 113 4.36 -17.42 -15.61
CA PHE A 113 5.11 -16.21 -15.90
C PHE A 113 6.61 -16.51 -15.88
N ASP A 114 7.32 -15.95 -16.83
CA ASP A 114 8.77 -15.82 -16.84
C ASP A 114 9.08 -14.32 -16.71
N ILE A 115 9.39 -13.92 -15.48
CA ILE A 115 9.56 -12.50 -15.13
C ILE A 115 10.80 -11.91 -15.81
N ASP A 116 11.88 -12.66 -15.86
CA ASP A 116 13.16 -12.21 -16.44
C ASP A 116 13.04 -12.01 -17.95
N ASN A 117 12.39 -12.95 -18.65
CA ASN A 117 12.19 -12.89 -20.09
C ASN A 117 10.96 -12.09 -20.52
N LYS A 118 10.21 -11.54 -19.56
CA LYS A 118 8.99 -10.75 -19.78
C LYS A 118 7.95 -11.47 -20.64
N CYS A 119 7.70 -12.73 -20.33
CA CYS A 119 6.75 -13.57 -21.04
C CYS A 119 5.69 -14.17 -20.12
N VAL A 120 4.49 -14.38 -20.66
CA VAL A 120 3.46 -15.22 -20.06
C VAL A 120 3.14 -16.38 -21.00
N TYR A 121 3.13 -17.57 -20.45
CA TYR A 121 2.76 -18.81 -21.12
C TYR A 121 1.31 -19.12 -20.79
N VAL A 122 0.48 -19.37 -21.79
CA VAL A 122 -0.91 -19.79 -21.65
C VAL A 122 -1.12 -21.02 -22.52
N GLY A 123 -1.24 -22.20 -21.89
CA GLY A 123 -1.19 -23.46 -22.62
C GLY A 123 0.13 -23.61 -23.39
N GLU A 124 0.02 -23.78 -24.71
CA GLU A 124 1.17 -23.86 -25.62
C GLU A 124 1.60 -22.48 -26.18
N ASN A 125 0.85 -21.42 -25.90
CA ASN A 125 1.08 -20.10 -26.45
C ASN A 125 1.99 -19.27 -25.54
N VAL A 126 2.87 -18.46 -26.15
CA VAL A 126 3.77 -17.52 -25.46
C VAL A 126 3.41 -16.10 -25.85
N TYR A 127 3.19 -15.25 -24.85
CA TYR A 127 2.88 -13.84 -25.05
C TYR A 127 4.00 -12.99 -24.44
N ASP A 128 4.61 -12.16 -25.28
CA ASP A 128 5.56 -11.14 -24.84
C ASP A 128 4.79 -10.03 -24.13
N ILE A 129 5.19 -9.70 -22.89
CA ILE A 129 4.61 -8.66 -22.04
C ILE A 129 5.59 -7.50 -21.77
N ASP A 130 6.61 -7.36 -22.62
CA ASP A 130 7.56 -6.25 -22.52
C ASP A 130 6.93 -4.95 -23.01
N TYR A 131 6.58 -4.09 -22.04
CA TYR A 131 5.95 -2.80 -22.30
C TYR A 131 6.75 -1.89 -23.23
N ASP A 132 8.06 -1.91 -23.13
CA ASP A 132 8.90 -1.02 -23.95
C ASP A 132 8.79 -1.30 -25.44
N LYS A 133 8.43 -2.53 -25.82
CA LYS A 133 8.20 -2.92 -27.21
C LYS A 133 6.86 -2.48 -27.77
N TYR A 134 5.87 -2.15 -26.90
CA TYR A 134 4.46 -2.06 -27.31
C TYR A 134 3.80 -0.71 -26.97
N LYS A 135 4.59 0.32 -26.66
CA LYS A 135 4.10 1.65 -26.22
C LYS A 135 3.08 2.29 -27.16
N ASP A 136 3.19 2.06 -28.45
CA ASP A 136 2.45 2.80 -29.48
C ASP A 136 1.48 1.95 -30.31
N LEU A 137 1.12 0.75 -29.84
CA LEU A 137 0.38 -0.20 -30.65
C LEU A 137 -1.13 -0.28 -30.31
N ASP A 138 -1.85 -1.00 -31.17
CA ASP A 138 -3.32 -1.15 -31.19
C ASP A 138 -3.97 -1.69 -29.89
N VAL A 139 -5.30 -1.84 -29.91
CA VAL A 139 -6.10 -2.28 -28.73
C VAL A 139 -5.67 -3.66 -28.21
N LEU A 140 -5.27 -4.60 -29.08
CA LEU A 140 -4.83 -5.94 -28.68
C LEU A 140 -3.49 -5.88 -27.95
N SER A 141 -2.59 -5.05 -28.45
CA SER A 141 -1.29 -4.78 -27.82
C SER A 141 -1.44 -4.03 -26.51
N ARG A 142 -2.45 -3.14 -26.38
CA ARG A 142 -2.79 -2.50 -25.10
C ARG A 142 -3.25 -3.52 -24.04
N ARG A 143 -4.01 -4.56 -24.40
CA ARG A 143 -4.41 -5.63 -23.49
C ARG A 143 -3.21 -6.42 -22.97
N LYS A 144 -2.26 -6.75 -23.86
CA LYS A 144 -0.99 -7.36 -23.46
C LYS A 144 -0.17 -6.41 -22.57
N ASN A 145 -0.19 -5.12 -22.89
CA ASN A 145 0.49 -4.08 -22.11
C ASN A 145 -0.06 -3.89 -20.71
N GLN A 146 -1.30 -4.24 -20.43
CA GLN A 146 -1.84 -4.16 -19.07
C GLN A 146 -1.14 -5.14 -18.11
N LEU A 147 -0.60 -6.25 -18.61
CA LEU A 147 0.22 -7.17 -17.82
C LEU A 147 1.59 -6.59 -17.47
N HIS A 148 2.04 -5.53 -18.14
CA HIS A 148 3.27 -4.83 -17.76
C HIS A 148 3.21 -4.23 -16.35
N LYS A 149 2.03 -4.11 -15.75
CA LYS A 149 1.89 -3.74 -14.33
C LYS A 149 2.75 -4.62 -13.42
N ILE A 150 3.05 -5.85 -13.81
CA ILE A 150 4.00 -6.73 -13.12
C ILE A 150 5.39 -6.07 -12.98
N TYR A 151 5.77 -5.19 -13.89
CA TYR A 151 7.06 -4.48 -13.88
C TYR A 151 6.96 -3.03 -13.42
N PHE A 152 5.80 -2.43 -13.50
CA PHE A 152 5.56 -1.02 -13.24
C PHE A 152 4.86 -0.78 -11.90
N ASP A 153 3.85 -1.58 -11.56
CA ASP A 153 3.02 -1.44 -10.37
C ASP A 153 2.97 -2.77 -9.58
N TYR A 154 4.15 -3.35 -9.37
CA TYR A 154 4.30 -4.66 -8.73
C TYR A 154 4.44 -4.58 -7.21
N GLN A 155 4.58 -3.36 -6.65
CA GLN A 155 4.77 -3.14 -5.22
C GLN A 155 3.52 -3.51 -4.42
N VAL A 156 3.70 -3.65 -3.12
CA VAL A 156 2.58 -3.82 -2.20
C VAL A 156 1.95 -2.46 -1.92
N ASN A 157 0.83 -2.17 -2.58
CA ASN A 157 0.06 -0.97 -2.33
C ASN A 157 -0.66 -1.05 -0.99
N ALA A 158 -0.64 0.05 -0.23
CA ALA A 158 -1.17 0.11 1.13
C ALA A 158 -2.06 1.32 1.36
N PHE A 159 -2.97 1.18 2.30
CA PHE A 159 -3.77 2.26 2.83
C PHE A 159 -3.29 2.62 4.23
N PHE A 160 -3.07 3.90 4.50
CA PHE A 160 -2.89 4.39 5.86
C PHE A 160 -4.22 4.55 6.57
N PHE A 161 -5.22 5.00 5.84
CA PHE A 161 -6.59 5.13 6.29
C PHE A 161 -7.56 4.92 5.11
N CYS A 162 -8.66 4.20 5.36
CA CYS A 162 -9.77 4.10 4.42
C CYS A 162 -11.07 3.94 5.22
N ARG A 163 -12.06 4.78 4.97
CA ARG A 163 -13.36 4.73 5.67
C ARG A 163 -14.16 3.49 5.30
N ASP A 164 -14.13 3.14 4.03
CA ASP A 164 -14.81 1.95 3.50
C ASP A 164 -13.92 1.22 2.49
N ILE A 165 -13.21 0.25 3.01
CA ILE A 165 -12.24 -0.53 2.25
C ILE A 165 -12.88 -1.39 1.15
N TYR A 166 -14.16 -1.77 1.33
CA TYR A 166 -14.89 -2.59 0.36
C TYR A 166 -15.46 -1.77 -0.79
N GLN A 167 -15.53 -0.45 -0.67
CA GLN A 167 -15.91 0.44 -1.76
C GLN A 167 -14.72 0.85 -2.64
N TYR A 168 -13.50 0.53 -2.22
CA TYR A 168 -12.31 0.81 -3.01
C TYR A 168 -12.07 -0.29 -4.03
N SER A 169 -12.59 -0.12 -5.26
CA SER A 169 -12.38 -1.06 -6.36
C SER A 169 -12.83 -2.51 -6.03
N THR A 170 -12.45 -3.45 -6.85
CA THR A 170 -12.76 -4.89 -6.71
C THR A 170 -11.61 -5.70 -6.08
N ILE A 171 -10.64 -5.03 -5.46
CA ILE A 171 -9.45 -5.67 -4.87
C ILE A 171 -9.78 -6.70 -3.76
N HIS A 172 -10.95 -6.56 -3.14
CA HIS A 172 -11.47 -7.53 -2.15
C HIS A 172 -12.07 -8.79 -2.79
N GLU A 173 -12.23 -8.83 -4.11
CA GLU A 173 -12.77 -9.98 -4.83
C GLU A 173 -11.67 -10.84 -5.46
N ALA A 174 -10.66 -10.18 -6.07
CA ALA A 174 -9.49 -10.83 -6.65
C ALA A 174 -8.33 -9.83 -6.80
N PRO A 175 -7.07 -10.31 -6.91
CA PRO A 175 -5.96 -9.46 -7.31
C PRO A 175 -6.24 -8.74 -8.64
N GLU A 176 -5.99 -7.43 -8.69
CA GLU A 176 -6.29 -6.61 -9.87
C GLU A 176 -5.66 -7.18 -11.16
N PHE A 177 -4.46 -7.72 -11.06
CA PHE A 177 -3.78 -8.29 -12.21
C PHE A 177 -4.51 -9.50 -12.84
N LEU A 178 -5.35 -10.23 -12.07
CA LEU A 178 -6.18 -11.33 -12.62
C LEU A 178 -7.28 -10.81 -13.55
N PHE A 179 -7.86 -9.64 -13.27
CA PHE A 179 -8.81 -8.99 -14.20
C PHE A 179 -8.12 -8.64 -15.51
N THR A 180 -6.90 -8.15 -15.41
CA THR A 180 -6.07 -7.84 -16.58
C THR A 180 -5.73 -9.10 -17.37
N LEU A 181 -5.31 -10.15 -16.69
CA LEU A 181 -4.99 -11.44 -17.27
C LEU A 181 -6.22 -12.09 -17.95
N SER A 182 -7.39 -11.97 -17.34
CA SER A 182 -8.66 -12.46 -17.88
C SER A 182 -9.02 -11.86 -19.24
N SER A 183 -8.50 -10.67 -19.54
CA SER A 183 -8.73 -9.99 -20.81
C SER A 183 -7.68 -10.26 -21.90
N LEU A 184 -6.67 -11.10 -21.63
CA LEU A 184 -5.56 -11.35 -22.53
C LEU A 184 -6.01 -12.13 -23.79
N ASN A 185 -6.71 -13.24 -23.58
CA ASN A 185 -7.21 -14.11 -24.65
C ASN A 185 -8.40 -14.96 -24.16
N GLU A 186 -8.95 -15.81 -25.05
CA GLU A 186 -10.07 -16.68 -24.72
C GLU A 186 -9.73 -17.73 -23.65
N GLU A 187 -8.50 -18.26 -23.63
CA GLU A 187 -8.06 -19.28 -22.67
C GLU A 187 -7.91 -18.73 -21.25
N THR A 188 -7.62 -17.44 -21.11
CA THR A 188 -7.51 -16.77 -19.80
C THR A 188 -8.82 -16.17 -19.32
N THR A 189 -9.84 -16.10 -20.18
CA THR A 189 -11.14 -15.49 -19.85
C THR A 189 -11.74 -16.15 -18.61
N GLY A 190 -12.14 -15.34 -17.63
CA GLY A 190 -12.77 -15.77 -16.37
C GLY A 190 -11.79 -16.30 -15.33
N ILE A 191 -10.48 -16.15 -15.48
CA ILE A 191 -9.49 -16.57 -14.48
C ILE A 191 -9.69 -15.84 -13.13
N ASP A 192 -10.06 -14.58 -13.17
CA ASP A 192 -10.45 -13.78 -12.00
C ASP A 192 -11.69 -14.35 -11.31
N THR A 193 -12.69 -14.78 -12.07
CA THR A 193 -13.92 -15.41 -11.54
C THR A 193 -13.60 -16.73 -10.87
N LYS A 194 -12.78 -17.59 -11.48
CA LYS A 194 -12.33 -18.85 -10.86
C LYS A 194 -11.58 -18.61 -9.54
N TRP A 195 -10.79 -17.55 -9.45
CA TRP A 195 -10.12 -17.18 -8.21
C TRP A 195 -11.12 -16.76 -7.13
N LYS A 196 -12.12 -15.93 -7.48
CA LYS A 196 -13.19 -15.49 -6.56
C LYS A 196 -13.96 -16.64 -5.93
N GLU A 197 -14.14 -17.75 -6.65
CA GLU A 197 -14.87 -18.92 -6.16
C GLU A 197 -14.15 -19.65 -5.01
N ILE A 198 -12.82 -19.53 -4.93
CA ILE A 198 -12.00 -20.27 -3.98
C ILE A 198 -11.35 -19.40 -2.90
N CYS A 199 -11.25 -18.09 -3.12
CA CYS A 199 -10.58 -17.18 -2.19
C CYS A 199 -11.54 -16.53 -1.19
N LYS A 200 -10.95 -15.94 -0.16
CA LYS A 200 -11.63 -15.05 0.79
C LYS A 200 -10.88 -13.72 0.89
N PRO A 201 -11.60 -12.60 1.09
CA PRO A 201 -10.98 -11.30 1.31
C PRO A 201 -10.36 -11.17 2.70
N TYR A 202 -9.22 -10.51 2.77
CA TYR A 202 -8.52 -10.20 4.02
C TYR A 202 -7.99 -8.78 4.00
N VAL A 203 -7.96 -8.19 5.19
CA VAL A 203 -7.25 -6.94 5.46
C VAL A 203 -6.05 -7.28 6.32
N VAL A 204 -4.86 -7.11 5.76
CA VAL A 204 -3.60 -7.39 6.45
C VAL A 204 -3.02 -6.08 6.94
N LYS A 205 -3.03 -5.87 8.27
CA LYS A 205 -2.35 -4.73 8.88
C LYS A 205 -0.89 -5.08 9.11
N TYR A 206 -0.01 -4.23 8.67
CA TYR A 206 1.43 -4.39 8.84
C TYR A 206 2.09 -3.04 9.16
N LYS A 207 3.37 -3.07 9.48
CA LYS A 207 4.16 -1.88 9.74
C LYS A 207 5.49 -1.93 8.98
N GLY A 208 5.95 -0.77 8.59
CA GLY A 208 7.24 -0.59 7.94
C GLY A 208 7.87 0.71 8.38
N THR A 209 9.11 0.95 7.98
CA THR A 209 9.79 2.21 8.21
C THR A 209 9.32 3.27 7.21
N ILE A 210 9.58 4.54 7.50
CA ILE A 210 9.26 5.62 6.55
C ILE A 210 9.95 5.40 5.20
N SER A 211 11.13 4.78 5.19
CA SER A 211 11.87 4.49 3.97
C SER A 211 11.19 3.46 3.08
N ASP A 212 10.41 2.55 3.67
CA ASP A 212 9.67 1.53 2.90
C ASP A 212 8.51 2.16 2.11
N TYR A 213 7.98 3.29 2.56
CA TYR A 213 6.85 3.97 1.93
C TYR A 213 7.26 5.18 1.09
N ALA A 214 8.29 5.92 1.51
CA ALA A 214 8.59 7.26 1.01
C ALA A 214 8.92 7.30 -0.49
N TYR A 215 9.69 6.35 -0.97
CA TYR A 215 10.26 6.40 -2.31
C TYR A 215 9.26 6.25 -3.46
N PHE A 216 8.18 5.51 -3.22
CA PHE A 216 7.19 5.21 -4.25
C PHE A 216 5.86 5.94 -4.06
N SER A 217 5.58 6.37 -2.83
CA SER A 217 4.30 7.02 -2.50
C SER A 217 4.35 8.55 -2.66
N PHE A 218 5.55 9.16 -2.51
CA PHE A 218 5.71 10.61 -2.44
C PHE A 218 6.66 11.20 -3.48
N TYR A 219 7.63 10.40 -3.90
CA TYR A 219 8.72 10.86 -4.75
C TYR A 219 8.96 9.83 -5.84
N GLY A 220 8.53 9.79 -6.92
CA GLY A 220 8.68 8.84 -8.01
C GLY A 220 9.84 7.84 -7.95
N ASN A 221 10.95 8.20 -7.28
CA ASN A 221 12.10 7.31 -7.08
C ASN A 221 12.99 7.74 -5.90
N LYS A 222 13.91 6.85 -5.50
CA LYS A 222 14.83 7.05 -4.38
C LYS A 222 15.80 8.22 -4.63
N THR A 223 16.29 8.37 -5.84
CA THR A 223 17.26 9.42 -6.21
C THR A 223 16.67 10.81 -6.01
N GLU A 224 15.45 11.04 -6.51
CA GLU A 224 14.72 12.30 -6.33
C GLU A 224 14.48 12.63 -4.85
N PHE A 225 14.21 11.63 -4.04
CA PHE A 225 14.08 11.80 -2.60
C PHE A 225 15.40 12.19 -1.92
N GLU A 226 16.51 11.55 -2.30
CA GLU A 226 17.82 11.80 -1.70
C GLU A 226 18.43 13.14 -2.10
N GLU A 227 18.17 13.62 -3.32
CA GLU A 227 18.68 14.90 -3.83
C GLU A 227 18.16 16.11 -3.03
N ASP A 228 16.94 16.05 -2.47
CA ASP A 228 16.35 17.12 -1.67
C ASP A 228 15.92 16.63 -0.28
N ARG A 229 16.77 15.85 0.35
CA ARG A 229 16.44 15.13 1.59
C ARG A 229 15.89 16.02 2.70
N SER A 230 16.46 17.19 2.95
CA SER A 230 16.03 18.06 4.04
C SER A 230 14.62 18.63 3.81
N ASN A 231 14.33 19.12 2.61
CA ASN A 231 13.01 19.63 2.25
C ASN A 231 11.97 18.51 2.19
N ASN A 232 12.38 17.34 1.73
CA ASN A 232 11.52 16.16 1.66
C ASN A 232 11.09 15.69 3.05
N TRP A 233 12.00 15.71 4.03
CA TRP A 233 11.63 15.39 5.41
C TRP A 233 10.64 16.39 6.01
N ILE A 234 10.75 17.68 5.70
CA ILE A 234 9.79 18.70 6.13
C ILE A 234 8.43 18.45 5.50
N LYS A 235 8.37 18.24 4.17
CA LYS A 235 7.13 17.96 3.44
C LYS A 235 6.45 16.69 3.96
N LEU A 236 7.21 15.63 4.15
CA LEU A 236 6.72 14.36 4.63
C LEU A 236 6.15 14.43 6.05
N ARG A 237 6.82 15.17 6.94
CA ARG A 237 6.33 15.43 8.29
C ARG A 237 5.00 16.19 8.28
N ARG A 238 4.91 17.26 7.49
CA ARG A 238 3.65 18.00 7.31
C ARG A 238 2.52 17.11 6.83
N TRP A 239 2.82 16.29 5.83
CA TRP A 239 1.86 15.37 5.25
C TRP A 239 1.35 14.33 6.28
N LEU A 240 2.24 13.67 7.02
CA LEU A 240 1.85 12.70 8.06
C LEU A 240 0.96 13.35 9.13
N ILE A 241 1.28 14.57 9.57
CA ILE A 241 0.47 15.30 10.55
C ILE A 241 -0.89 15.67 9.97
N SER A 242 -0.94 16.19 8.74
CA SER A 242 -2.21 16.53 8.07
C SER A 242 -3.12 15.30 7.93
N TYR A 243 -2.57 14.17 7.49
CA TYR A 243 -3.35 12.93 7.39
C TYR A 243 -3.85 12.42 8.75
N ALA A 244 -3.04 12.57 9.80
CA ALA A 244 -3.49 12.19 11.14
C ALA A 244 -4.64 13.10 11.62
N ILE A 245 -4.58 14.40 11.32
CA ILE A 245 -5.65 15.36 11.61
C ILE A 245 -6.91 15.01 10.82
N ASP A 246 -6.80 14.82 9.51
CA ASP A 246 -7.94 14.47 8.63
C ASP A 246 -8.61 13.15 9.03
N CYS A 247 -7.82 12.22 9.59
CA CYS A 247 -8.37 10.97 10.10
C CYS A 247 -9.05 11.15 11.47
N ALA A 248 -8.50 12.00 12.37
CA ALA A 248 -8.94 12.14 13.75
C ALA A 248 -10.22 13.01 13.88
N PHE A 249 -10.42 13.96 12.94
CA PHE A 249 -11.49 14.95 12.97
C PHE A 249 -12.37 14.91 11.72
#